data_ef853a3660d54279d8d7827939cef9fc
#
_entry.id   ef853a3660d54279d8d7827939cef9fc
#
_cell.length_a   1.000
_cell.length_b   1.000
_cell.length_c   1.000
_cell.angle_alpha   90.00
_cell.angle_beta   90.00
_cell.angle_gamma   90.00
#
_symmetry.space_group_name_H-M   'P 1'
#
loop_
_entity.id
_entity.type
_entity.pdbx_description
1 polymer ?
#
loop_
_entity_poly.entity_id
_entity_poly.type
_entity_poly.pdbx_seq_one_letter_code
_entity_poly.pdbx_strand_id
1 'polypeptide(L)'
;YSSLNLSNNVGDVERHFNANHNKLLDFVPSNPFWINQIHSNKAVKLPSKNDLDCDASFTFDKKIVCSIRTADCLPIFLTNIEGSFVALIHAGWKGLMLGVIENTINKIKSKSEIIVWLGPCINQKSFEVGKDVYQLFINHDIKTKAAFKFVRGKYFLDLALAARLKLNHNNIHNICGTG
;
A
#
# COMPACT_ATOMS: atom_id res chain seq x y z
N TYR A 1 23.69 0.68 2.26
CA TYR A 1 22.50 0.77 3.16
C TYR A 1 22.96 1.19 4.56
N SER A 2 22.84 2.47 4.85
CA SER A 2 23.41 3.07 6.08
C SER A 2 22.56 2.85 7.32
N SER A 3 21.28 2.49 7.18
CA SER A 3 20.36 2.32 8.32
C SER A 3 19.20 1.37 7.99
N LEU A 4 18.75 0.63 8.96
CA LEU A 4 17.56 -0.19 9.09
C LEU A 4 16.92 -0.73 7.78
N ASN A 5 17.73 -1.23 6.86
CA ASN A 5 17.21 -1.93 5.68
C ASN A 5 16.56 -3.25 6.11
N LEU A 6 15.30 -3.44 5.71
CA LEU A 6 14.48 -4.64 5.99
C LEU A 6 14.16 -5.44 4.72
N SER A 7 14.89 -5.16 3.61
CA SER A 7 14.75 -5.90 2.36
C SER A 7 15.97 -6.80 2.12
N ASN A 8 15.73 -8.08 1.85
CA ASN A 8 16.77 -9.09 1.62
C ASN A 8 17.19 -9.22 0.15
N ASN A 9 16.51 -8.54 -0.77
CA ASN A 9 16.71 -8.66 -2.23
C ASN A 9 17.22 -7.37 -2.90
N VAL A 10 17.85 -6.49 -2.13
CA VAL A 10 18.37 -5.20 -2.62
C VAL A 10 19.90 -5.12 -2.62
N GLY A 11 20.60 -6.26 -2.40
CA GLY A 11 22.06 -6.34 -2.42
C GLY A 11 22.76 -5.85 -1.15
N ASP A 12 22.05 -5.77 -0.01
CA ASP A 12 22.67 -5.50 1.29
C ASP A 12 23.38 -6.74 1.84
N VAL A 13 24.29 -6.52 2.77
CA VAL A 13 25.02 -7.60 3.48
C VAL A 13 24.04 -8.34 4.38
N GLU A 14 23.91 -9.65 4.24
CA GLU A 14 22.96 -10.49 4.93
C GLU A 14 22.98 -10.32 6.47
N ARG A 15 24.18 -10.21 7.07
CA ARG A 15 24.32 -9.96 8.52
C ARG A 15 23.67 -8.63 8.96
N HIS A 16 23.69 -7.59 8.11
CA HIS A 16 23.06 -6.30 8.41
C HIS A 16 21.53 -6.41 8.32
N PHE A 17 21.04 -7.08 7.28
CA PHE A 17 19.61 -7.40 7.15
C PHE A 17 19.11 -8.16 8.38
N ASN A 18 19.78 -9.26 8.77
CA ASN A 18 19.39 -10.08 9.92
C ASN A 18 19.41 -9.28 11.24
N ALA A 19 20.42 -8.44 11.45
CA ALA A 19 20.48 -7.57 12.63
C ALA A 19 19.34 -6.54 12.67
N ASN A 20 18.98 -5.96 11.50
CA ASN A 20 17.86 -5.03 11.39
C ASN A 20 16.52 -5.73 11.60
N HIS A 21 16.37 -6.93 11.03
CA HIS A 21 15.17 -7.75 11.21
C HIS A 21 14.95 -8.11 12.69
N ASN A 22 16.00 -8.51 13.40
CA ASN A 22 15.92 -8.79 14.83
C ASN A 22 15.47 -7.56 15.63
N LYS A 23 16.00 -6.37 15.31
CA LYS A 23 15.53 -5.12 15.93
C LYS A 23 14.04 -4.85 15.69
N LEU A 24 13.51 -5.19 14.51
CA LEU A 24 12.08 -5.03 14.23
C LEU A 24 11.23 -5.90 15.18
N LEU A 25 11.71 -7.11 15.53
CA LEU A 25 10.97 -8.03 16.40
C LEU A 25 10.73 -7.46 17.81
N ASP A 26 11.54 -6.52 18.26
CA ASP A 26 11.34 -5.84 19.55
C ASP A 26 10.08 -4.93 19.56
N PHE A 27 9.56 -4.57 18.39
CA PHE A 27 8.44 -3.64 18.22
C PHE A 27 7.15 -4.27 17.76
N VAL A 28 7.14 -5.56 17.43
CA VAL A 28 5.97 -6.27 16.91
C VAL A 28 5.64 -7.50 17.75
N PRO A 29 4.35 -7.86 17.91
CA PRO A 29 3.94 -8.95 18.82
C PRO A 29 4.28 -10.35 18.31
N SER A 30 4.64 -10.48 17.03
CA SER A 30 5.01 -11.77 16.40
C SER A 30 5.82 -11.52 15.14
N ASN A 31 6.40 -12.57 14.58
CA ASN A 31 7.10 -12.49 13.29
C ASN A 31 6.17 -11.95 12.20
N PRO A 32 6.58 -10.89 11.46
CA PRO A 32 5.79 -10.35 10.37
C PRO A 32 5.62 -11.34 9.22
N PHE A 33 4.42 -11.38 8.65
CA PHE A 33 4.15 -12.08 7.39
C PHE A 33 4.53 -11.18 6.22
N TRP A 34 5.62 -11.50 5.55
CA TRP A 34 6.08 -10.81 4.35
C TRP A 34 5.42 -11.39 3.11
N ILE A 35 4.76 -10.53 2.35
CA ILE A 35 4.22 -10.88 1.03
C ILE A 35 5.27 -10.61 -0.05
N ASN A 36 5.16 -11.29 -1.19
CA ASN A 36 5.95 -11.03 -2.38
C ASN A 36 5.22 -9.99 -3.25
N GLN A 37 5.68 -8.74 -3.17
CA GLN A 37 5.05 -7.61 -3.84
C GLN A 37 5.39 -7.62 -5.34
N ILE A 38 4.37 -7.65 -6.20
CA ILE A 38 4.49 -7.76 -7.66
C ILE A 38 3.78 -6.64 -8.41
N HIS A 39 3.39 -5.57 -7.71
CA HIS A 39 2.64 -4.42 -8.23
C HIS A 39 1.31 -4.83 -8.89
N SER A 40 0.60 -5.77 -8.27
CA SER A 40 -0.71 -6.27 -8.68
C SER A 40 -1.86 -5.60 -7.90
N ASN A 41 -3.08 -6.05 -8.17
CA ASN A 41 -4.25 -5.73 -7.34
C ASN A 41 -4.64 -6.88 -6.39
N LYS A 42 -3.81 -7.91 -6.25
CA LYS A 42 -4.13 -9.07 -5.43
C LYS A 42 -4.04 -8.74 -3.94
N ALA A 43 -5.04 -9.21 -3.17
CA ALA A 43 -5.07 -9.18 -1.72
C ALA A 43 -5.23 -10.59 -1.16
N VAL A 44 -4.55 -10.92 -0.06
CA VAL A 44 -4.58 -12.23 0.58
C VAL A 44 -5.00 -12.12 2.04
N LYS A 45 -5.81 -13.06 2.51
CA LYS A 45 -6.09 -13.21 3.94
C LYS A 45 -4.96 -14.00 4.59
N LEU A 46 -4.42 -13.47 5.70
CA LEU A 46 -3.40 -14.15 6.50
C LEU A 46 -4.01 -14.83 7.74
N PRO A 47 -3.43 -15.94 8.23
CA PRO A 47 -2.27 -16.64 7.66
C PRO A 47 -2.65 -17.35 6.35
N SER A 48 -1.72 -17.39 5.41
CA SER A 48 -1.89 -18.13 4.16
C SER A 48 -0.70 -19.08 3.95
N LYS A 49 -1.01 -20.29 3.50
CA LYS A 49 -0.01 -21.28 3.05
C LYS A 49 0.15 -21.28 1.53
N ASN A 50 -0.70 -20.54 0.83
CA ASN A 50 -0.74 -20.45 -0.61
C ASN A 50 0.08 -19.26 -1.11
N ASP A 51 0.02 -19.03 -2.40
CA ASP A 51 0.68 -17.95 -3.12
C ASP A 51 0.59 -16.61 -2.38
N LEU A 52 1.75 -16.08 -2.00
CA LEU A 52 1.93 -14.77 -1.39
C LEU A 52 2.31 -13.70 -2.42
N ASP A 53 2.22 -13.99 -3.71
CA ASP A 53 2.41 -13.03 -4.81
C ASP A 53 1.23 -12.08 -4.87
N CYS A 54 1.28 -11.02 -4.06
CA CYS A 54 0.20 -10.06 -3.89
C CYS A 54 0.75 -8.71 -3.39
N ASP A 55 -0.09 -7.70 -3.37
CA ASP A 55 0.29 -6.35 -2.94
C ASP A 55 -0.57 -5.84 -1.79
N ALA A 56 -1.46 -6.69 -1.28
CA ALA A 56 -2.20 -6.41 -0.06
C ALA A 56 -2.37 -7.68 0.78
N SER A 57 -2.37 -7.51 2.09
CA SER A 57 -2.70 -8.57 3.03
C SER A 57 -3.63 -8.04 4.12
N PHE A 58 -4.46 -8.93 4.67
CA PHE A 58 -5.34 -8.60 5.77
C PHE A 58 -5.54 -9.81 6.69
N THR A 59 -5.89 -9.52 7.94
CA THR A 59 -6.17 -10.56 8.94
C THR A 59 -7.24 -10.12 9.92
N PHE A 60 -7.93 -11.09 10.49
CA PHE A 60 -8.85 -10.94 11.63
C PHE A 60 -8.24 -11.51 12.91
N ASP A 61 -7.01 -12.06 12.83
CA ASP A 61 -6.31 -12.62 13.96
C ASP A 61 -5.34 -11.59 14.57
N LYS A 62 -5.51 -11.30 15.85
CA LYS A 62 -4.69 -10.34 16.61
C LYS A 62 -3.21 -10.73 16.75
N LYS A 63 -2.88 -12.00 16.48
CA LYS A 63 -1.50 -12.51 16.56
C LYS A 63 -0.74 -12.45 15.24
N ILE A 64 -1.41 -12.03 14.16
CA ILE A 64 -0.82 -11.95 12.83
C ILE A 64 -0.41 -10.51 12.52
N VAL A 65 0.85 -10.32 12.14
CA VAL A 65 1.41 -9.04 11.71
C VAL A 65 1.50 -9.03 10.19
N CYS A 66 0.68 -8.20 9.54
CA CYS A 66 0.79 -7.92 8.10
C CYS A 66 2.01 -7.03 7.85
N SER A 67 2.77 -7.29 6.77
CA SER A 67 3.96 -6.52 6.45
C SER A 67 4.12 -6.31 4.95
N ILE A 68 4.56 -5.11 4.58
CA ILE A 68 4.98 -4.74 3.23
C ILE A 68 6.29 -3.96 3.32
N ARG A 69 6.98 -3.83 2.19
CA ARG A 69 8.17 -2.99 2.03
C ARG A 69 7.85 -1.88 1.05
N THR A 70 8.17 -0.64 1.41
CA THR A 70 8.02 0.51 0.50
C THR A 70 9.28 1.36 0.52
N ALA A 71 9.64 1.91 -0.63
CA ALA A 71 10.62 2.98 -0.77
C ALA A 71 9.90 4.26 -1.23
N ASP A 72 9.19 4.20 -2.35
CA ASP A 72 8.48 5.33 -2.97
C ASP A 72 6.97 5.11 -3.05
N CYS A 73 6.54 3.85 -3.15
CA CYS A 73 5.12 3.49 -3.23
C CYS A 73 4.38 3.80 -1.93
N LEU A 74 3.10 4.12 -2.03
CA LEU A 74 2.26 4.49 -0.90
C LEU A 74 1.87 3.25 -0.07
N PRO A 75 2.22 3.17 1.24
CA PRO A 75 1.64 2.20 2.14
C PRO A 75 0.29 2.69 2.66
N ILE A 76 -0.74 1.84 2.60
CA ILE A 76 -2.08 2.14 3.11
C ILE A 76 -2.43 1.14 4.19
N PHE A 77 -2.74 1.65 5.38
CA PHE A 77 -3.18 0.86 6.52
C PHE A 77 -4.69 0.99 6.69
N LEU A 78 -5.38 -0.13 6.88
CA LEU A 78 -6.82 -0.14 7.11
C LEU A 78 -7.16 -0.93 8.37
N THR A 79 -8.13 -0.43 9.09
CA THR A 79 -8.85 -1.14 10.16
C THR A 79 -10.29 -0.63 10.18
N ASN A 80 -11.10 -1.06 11.13
CA ASN A 80 -12.38 -0.45 11.41
C ASN A 80 -12.46 0.06 12.85
N ILE A 81 -13.50 0.82 13.17
CA ILE A 81 -13.69 1.40 14.52
C ILE A 81 -13.73 0.34 15.63
N GLU A 82 -14.07 -0.92 15.30
CA GLU A 82 -14.10 -2.04 16.24
C GLU A 82 -12.74 -2.73 16.39
N GLY A 83 -11.76 -2.41 15.55
CA GLY A 83 -10.47 -3.11 15.51
C GLY A 83 -10.58 -4.60 15.19
N SER A 84 -11.63 -4.99 14.44
CA SER A 84 -11.91 -6.40 14.15
C SER A 84 -11.03 -7.00 13.05
N PHE A 85 -10.32 -6.16 12.29
CA PHE A 85 -9.33 -6.58 11.30
C PHE A 85 -8.22 -5.54 11.19
N VAL A 86 -7.10 -5.95 10.60
CA VAL A 86 -6.09 -5.05 10.07
C VAL A 86 -5.78 -5.44 8.63
N ALA A 87 -5.47 -4.45 7.79
CA ALA A 87 -5.01 -4.69 6.43
C ALA A 87 -3.91 -3.71 6.06
N LEU A 88 -3.03 -4.15 5.18
CA LEU A 88 -1.90 -3.38 4.70
C LEU A 88 -1.79 -3.54 3.19
N ILE A 89 -1.73 -2.41 2.47
CA ILE A 89 -1.70 -2.36 1.01
C ILE A 89 -0.43 -1.65 0.55
N HIS A 90 0.31 -2.29 -0.34
CA HIS A 90 1.36 -1.68 -1.13
C HIS A 90 0.72 -1.04 -2.38
N ALA A 91 0.56 0.27 -2.36
CA ALA A 91 -0.13 1.02 -3.39
C ALA A 91 0.85 1.80 -4.28
N GLY A 92 1.57 1.10 -5.16
CA GLY A 92 2.23 1.71 -6.30
C GLY A 92 1.21 2.15 -7.36
N TRP A 93 1.61 2.99 -8.33
CA TRP A 93 0.70 3.49 -9.37
C TRP A 93 -0.04 2.37 -10.11
N LYS A 94 0.66 1.26 -10.43
CA LYS A 94 0.07 0.13 -11.14
C LYS A 94 -0.99 -0.59 -10.30
N GLY A 95 -0.69 -0.86 -9.02
CA GLY A 95 -1.64 -1.46 -8.09
C GLY A 95 -2.87 -0.57 -7.88
N LEU A 96 -2.68 0.74 -7.71
CA LEU A 96 -3.78 1.71 -7.62
C LEU A 96 -4.65 1.70 -8.88
N MET A 97 -4.03 1.76 -10.06
CA MET A 97 -4.76 1.73 -11.33
C MET A 97 -5.54 0.41 -11.49
N LEU A 98 -4.96 -0.73 -11.11
CA LEU A 98 -5.59 -2.04 -11.20
C LEU A 98 -6.65 -2.31 -10.11
N GLY A 99 -6.83 -1.41 -9.13
CA GLY A 99 -7.86 -1.53 -8.11
C GLY A 99 -7.45 -2.37 -6.90
N VAL A 100 -6.21 -2.25 -6.41
CA VAL A 100 -5.74 -2.96 -5.21
C VAL A 100 -6.52 -2.56 -3.95
N ILE A 101 -6.95 -1.29 -3.85
CA ILE A 101 -7.77 -0.80 -2.73
C ILE A 101 -9.13 -1.48 -2.76
N GLU A 102 -9.82 -1.40 -3.90
CA GLU A 102 -11.16 -1.94 -4.12
C GLU A 102 -11.20 -3.45 -3.87
N ASN A 103 -10.20 -4.16 -4.40
CA ASN A 103 -10.11 -5.62 -4.22
C ASN A 103 -9.90 -5.99 -2.74
N THR A 104 -9.08 -5.23 -2.02
CA THR A 104 -8.83 -5.46 -0.60
C THR A 104 -10.10 -5.25 0.23
N ILE A 105 -10.79 -4.13 0.03
CA ILE A 105 -12.05 -3.79 0.72
C ILE A 105 -13.11 -4.85 0.46
N ASN A 106 -13.27 -5.26 -0.81
CA ASN A 106 -14.24 -6.27 -1.23
C ASN A 106 -13.99 -7.65 -0.59
N LYS A 107 -12.74 -7.98 -0.28
CA LYS A 107 -12.40 -9.23 0.41
C LYS A 107 -12.62 -9.15 1.91
N ILE A 108 -12.38 -8.00 2.53
CA ILE A 108 -12.56 -7.79 3.98
C ILE A 108 -14.05 -7.78 4.33
N LYS A 109 -14.89 -7.11 3.52
CA LYS A 109 -16.35 -7.00 3.72
C LYS A 109 -16.73 -6.50 5.12
N SER A 110 -16.02 -5.47 5.62
CA SER A 110 -16.36 -4.86 6.90
C SER A 110 -17.77 -4.27 6.86
N LYS A 111 -18.53 -4.51 7.93
CA LYS A 111 -19.85 -3.88 8.14
C LYS A 111 -19.75 -2.58 8.94
N SER A 112 -18.64 -2.35 9.59
CA SER A 112 -18.36 -1.14 10.39
C SER A 112 -17.51 -0.16 9.60
N GLU A 113 -17.54 1.10 10.02
CA GLU A 113 -16.76 2.18 9.43
C GLU A 113 -15.26 1.83 9.36
N ILE A 114 -14.69 1.98 8.17
CA ILE A 114 -13.28 1.73 7.93
C ILE A 114 -12.49 3.02 8.20
N ILE A 115 -11.40 2.87 8.93
CA ILE A 115 -10.40 3.89 9.20
C ILE A 115 -9.16 3.60 8.37
N VAL A 116 -8.64 4.62 7.70
CA VAL A 116 -7.48 4.50 6.82
C VAL A 116 -6.38 5.45 7.27
N TRP A 117 -5.15 4.97 7.27
CA TRP A 117 -3.96 5.80 7.40
C TRP A 117 -3.06 5.62 6.18
N LEU A 118 -2.73 6.75 5.54
CA LEU A 118 -1.80 6.82 4.41
C LEU A 118 -0.40 7.11 4.94
N GLY A 119 0.53 6.21 4.73
CA GLY A 119 1.93 6.40 5.13
C GLY A 119 2.71 7.27 4.15
N PRO A 120 3.98 7.55 4.44
CA PRO A 120 4.84 8.35 3.58
C PRO A 120 5.08 7.67 2.23
N CYS A 121 5.09 8.46 1.15
CA CYS A 121 5.39 8.02 -0.21
C CYS A 121 6.12 9.11 -1.00
N ILE A 122 6.48 8.82 -2.24
CA ILE A 122 7.05 9.81 -3.15
C ILE A 122 6.11 11.00 -3.32
N ASN A 123 6.65 12.21 -3.22
CA ASN A 123 5.89 13.44 -3.40
C ASN A 123 5.54 13.65 -4.88
N GLN A 124 4.36 14.23 -5.16
CA GLN A 124 3.90 14.54 -6.51
C GLN A 124 4.95 15.28 -7.36
N LYS A 125 5.68 16.23 -6.77
CA LYS A 125 6.69 17.03 -7.48
C LYS A 125 7.86 16.20 -7.99
N SER A 126 8.10 15.04 -7.39
CA SER A 126 9.19 14.11 -7.73
C SER A 126 8.72 12.90 -8.54
N PHE A 127 7.40 12.70 -8.67
CA PHE A 127 6.85 11.53 -9.33
C PHE A 127 6.36 11.84 -10.75
N GLU A 128 7.33 12.01 -11.65
CA GLU A 128 7.08 12.10 -13.09
C GLU A 128 6.61 10.76 -13.64
N VAL A 129 5.54 10.77 -14.43
CA VAL A 129 4.97 9.59 -15.10
C VAL A 129 4.73 9.86 -16.58
N GLY A 130 4.67 8.82 -17.39
CA GLY A 130 4.38 8.92 -18.81
C GLY A 130 2.91 9.27 -19.09
N LYS A 131 2.64 9.75 -20.30
CA LYS A 131 1.29 10.02 -20.80
C LYS A 131 0.44 8.72 -20.82
N ASP A 132 1.06 7.60 -21.05
CA ASP A 132 0.45 6.27 -21.00
C ASP A 132 -0.14 5.98 -19.62
N VAL A 133 0.60 6.21 -18.53
CA VAL A 133 0.12 6.07 -17.17
C VAL A 133 -1.07 6.99 -16.89
N TYR A 134 -0.99 8.27 -17.31
CA TYR A 134 -2.10 9.20 -17.20
C TYR A 134 -3.35 8.67 -17.92
N GLN A 135 -3.22 8.20 -19.17
CA GLN A 135 -4.34 7.67 -19.94
C GLN A 135 -4.95 6.43 -19.30
N LEU A 136 -4.14 5.50 -18.77
CA LEU A 136 -4.62 4.33 -18.06
C LEU A 136 -5.51 4.71 -16.86
N PHE A 137 -5.09 5.68 -16.05
CA PHE A 137 -5.87 6.12 -14.90
C PHE A 137 -7.21 6.75 -15.31
N ILE A 138 -7.22 7.70 -16.24
CA ILE A 138 -8.46 8.40 -16.61
C ILE A 138 -9.43 7.51 -17.39
N ASN A 139 -8.94 6.52 -18.14
CA ASN A 139 -9.79 5.55 -18.82
C ASN A 139 -10.46 4.59 -17.81
N HIS A 140 -9.79 4.30 -16.69
CA HIS A 140 -10.34 3.45 -15.64
C HIS A 140 -11.31 4.23 -14.74
N ASP A 141 -10.93 5.45 -14.32
CA ASP A 141 -11.75 6.35 -13.52
C ASP A 141 -11.36 7.81 -13.80
N ILE A 142 -12.22 8.54 -14.51
CA ILE A 142 -12.00 9.94 -14.88
C ILE A 142 -11.74 10.85 -13.66
N LYS A 143 -12.27 10.55 -12.50
CA LYS A 143 -12.08 11.33 -11.27
C LYS A 143 -10.62 11.36 -10.84
N THR A 144 -9.86 10.34 -11.17
CA THR A 144 -8.42 10.27 -10.87
C THR A 144 -7.59 11.32 -11.61
N LYS A 145 -8.16 11.99 -12.61
CA LYS A 145 -7.53 13.12 -13.30
C LYS A 145 -7.05 14.20 -12.32
N ALA A 146 -7.77 14.41 -11.22
CA ALA A 146 -7.42 15.40 -10.20
C ALA A 146 -6.07 15.10 -9.49
N ALA A 147 -5.63 13.84 -9.50
CA ALA A 147 -4.34 13.44 -8.92
C ALA A 147 -3.13 13.73 -9.83
N PHE A 148 -3.36 14.27 -11.04
CA PHE A 148 -2.29 14.57 -11.99
C PHE A 148 -2.09 16.06 -12.16
N LYS A 149 -0.83 16.49 -12.23
CA LYS A 149 -0.42 17.81 -12.68
C LYS A 149 0.31 17.67 -14.01
N PHE A 150 -0.01 18.57 -14.96
CA PHE A 150 0.72 18.66 -16.22
C PHE A 150 1.57 19.95 -16.20
N VAL A 151 2.90 19.80 -16.21
CA VAL A 151 3.84 20.90 -16.11
C VAL A 151 4.96 20.70 -17.14
N ARG A 152 5.19 21.70 -17.99
CA ARG A 152 6.28 21.69 -19.00
C ARG A 152 6.33 20.42 -19.85
N GLY A 153 5.16 19.95 -20.30
CA GLY A 153 5.06 18.77 -21.17
C GLY A 153 5.11 17.42 -20.42
N LYS A 154 5.16 17.40 -19.08
CA LYS A 154 5.30 16.21 -18.25
C LYS A 154 4.13 16.05 -17.28
N TYR A 155 3.74 14.83 -17.03
CA TYR A 155 2.73 14.48 -16.02
C TYR A 155 3.40 14.12 -14.68
N PHE A 156 2.80 14.59 -13.59
CA PHE A 156 3.22 14.30 -12.23
C PHE A 156 2.04 13.72 -11.45
N LEU A 157 2.19 12.53 -10.91
CA LEU A 157 1.14 11.81 -10.18
C LEU A 157 1.28 12.00 -8.67
N ASP A 158 0.15 12.34 -8.03
CA ASP A 158 -0.01 12.31 -6.57
C ASP A 158 -0.63 10.97 -6.16
N LEU A 159 0.19 10.06 -5.62
CA LEU A 159 -0.28 8.74 -5.19
C LEU A 159 -1.27 8.83 -4.03
N ALA A 160 -1.03 9.74 -3.08
CA ALA A 160 -1.90 9.90 -1.92
C ALA A 160 -3.28 10.45 -2.33
N LEU A 161 -3.31 11.45 -3.21
CA LEU A 161 -4.57 11.98 -3.74
C LEU A 161 -5.31 10.93 -4.58
N ALA A 162 -4.61 10.17 -5.43
CA ALA A 162 -5.21 9.08 -6.20
C ALA A 162 -5.86 8.02 -5.28
N ALA A 163 -5.16 7.64 -4.20
CA ALA A 163 -5.70 6.72 -3.21
C ALA A 163 -6.93 7.30 -2.49
N ARG A 164 -6.89 8.58 -2.07
CA ARG A 164 -8.03 9.25 -1.42
C ARG A 164 -9.27 9.28 -2.32
N LEU A 165 -9.09 9.58 -3.62
CA LEU A 165 -10.20 9.58 -4.58
C LEU A 165 -10.85 8.19 -4.69
N LYS A 166 -10.03 7.14 -4.75
CA LYS A 166 -10.52 5.75 -4.81
C LYS A 166 -11.20 5.31 -3.52
N LEU A 167 -10.65 5.67 -2.35
CA LEU A 167 -11.26 5.39 -1.05
C LEU A 167 -12.62 6.09 -0.91
N ASN A 168 -12.70 7.39 -1.26
CA ASN A 168 -13.94 8.15 -1.25
C ASN A 168 -15.00 7.56 -2.20
N HIS A 169 -14.58 7.05 -3.37
CA HIS A 169 -15.48 6.36 -4.29
C HIS A 169 -16.08 5.08 -3.68
N ASN A 170 -15.35 4.44 -2.77
CA ASN A 170 -15.79 3.27 -2.01
C ASN A 170 -16.45 3.63 -0.67
N ASN A 171 -16.93 4.87 -0.50
CA ASN A 171 -17.60 5.40 0.70
C ASN A 171 -16.72 5.32 1.96
N ILE A 172 -15.41 5.41 1.83
CA ILE A 172 -14.46 5.48 2.93
C ILE A 172 -13.94 6.92 3.03
N HIS A 173 -14.35 7.63 4.09
CA HIS A 173 -14.06 9.05 4.30
C HIS A 173 -13.16 9.32 5.50
N ASN A 174 -13.02 8.36 6.42
CA ASN A 174 -12.15 8.49 7.59
C ASN A 174 -10.70 8.16 7.19
N ILE A 175 -10.04 9.14 6.58
CA ILE A 175 -8.70 8.99 5.97
C ILE A 175 -7.77 10.03 6.56
N CYS A 176 -6.73 9.59 7.25
CA CYS A 176 -5.65 10.42 7.79
C CYS A 176 -4.29 10.09 7.16
N GLY A 177 -3.24 10.76 7.59
CA GLY A 177 -1.87 10.57 7.10
C GLY A 177 -1.51 11.45 5.91
N THR A 178 -0.48 11.03 5.15
CA THR A 178 0.13 11.80 4.05
C THR A 178 -0.89 12.41 3.10
N GLY A 179 -0.74 13.73 2.83
CA GLY A 179 -1.58 14.52 1.94
C GLY A 179 -1.23 15.97 2.05
#